data_e2ba9cc14c8e1e005168b94cef3fb586
#
_entry.id   e2ba9cc14c8e1e005168b94cef3fb586
#
_cell.length_a   1.000
_cell.length_b   1.000
_cell.length_c   1.000
_cell.angle_alpha   90.00
_cell.angle_beta   90.00
_cell.angle_gamma   90.00
#
_symmetry.space_group_name_H-M   'P 1'
#
loop_
_entity.id
_entity.type
_entity.pdbx_description
1 polymer ?
#
loop_
_entity_poly.entity_id
_entity_poly.type
_entity_poly.pdbx_seq_one_letter_code
_entity_poly.pdbx_strand_id
1 'polypeptide(L)'
;MDARCEKLKKKNMNELYNKGCASLEQGDYESAVEHLTAAAEAGYVEAQYRLGMMYRKGEGIKKDVDKAALLLFDAAVQGHGIAQYIMGKCYLYGDGVIPNPREAFMWYRAGARSGYAKSQFATAECYYQGIGIEQSYEKAAIYYRMAAEQDFTNAQLALGQCYDQGLGVEHNEKEAFRLFLQAAKKEDNDYAMFVVGSCYEQGKGVERDVEEARVWYSKASKDGYADAINALHDLDGLMV
;
A
#
# COMPACT_ATOMS: atom_id res chain seq x y z
N MET A 1 9.98 18.49 33.66
CA MET A 1 9.04 19.40 32.96
C MET A 1 7.64 19.07 33.46
N ASP A 2 6.83 20.08 33.80
CA ASP A 2 5.53 19.87 34.45
C ASP A 2 4.53 19.29 33.41
N ALA A 3 3.81 18.22 33.76
CA ALA A 3 2.79 17.58 32.92
C ALA A 3 1.71 18.55 32.37
N ARG A 4 1.51 19.65 33.12
CA ARG A 4 0.61 20.74 32.70
C ARG A 4 1.20 21.53 31.50
N CYS A 5 2.51 21.74 31.47
CA CYS A 5 3.20 22.46 30.41
C CYS A 5 3.22 21.63 29.11
N GLU A 6 3.44 20.31 29.20
CA GLU A 6 3.36 19.39 28.05
C GLU A 6 1.95 19.33 27.46
N LYS A 7 0.92 19.28 28.32
CA LYS A 7 -0.47 19.26 27.89
C LYS A 7 -0.87 20.55 27.15
N LEU A 8 -0.38 21.71 27.62
CA LEU A 8 -0.60 22.99 26.96
C LEU A 8 0.11 23.10 25.62
N LYS A 9 1.37 22.64 25.53
CA LYS A 9 2.12 22.57 24.26
C LYS A 9 1.40 21.68 23.24
N LYS A 10 0.99 20.48 23.65
CA LYS A 10 0.27 19.55 22.76
C LYS A 10 -1.07 20.13 22.29
N LYS A 11 -1.79 20.85 23.14
CA LYS A 11 -3.04 21.55 22.76
C LYS A 11 -2.77 22.62 21.71
N ASN A 12 -1.75 23.45 21.91
CA ASN A 12 -1.39 24.52 20.95
C ASN A 12 -0.95 23.96 19.59
N MET A 13 -0.16 22.90 19.57
CA MET A 13 0.26 22.22 18.32
C MET A 13 -0.96 21.68 17.55
N ASN A 14 -1.91 21.06 18.25
CA ASN A 14 -3.12 20.55 17.63
C ASN A 14 -4.02 21.68 17.07
N GLU A 15 -4.12 22.82 17.77
CA GLU A 15 -4.84 23.99 17.29
C GLU A 15 -4.22 24.57 16.01
N LEU A 16 -2.88 24.68 15.94
CA LEU A 16 -2.17 25.12 14.75
C LEU A 16 -2.38 24.15 13.58
N TYR A 17 -2.24 22.85 13.81
CA TYR A 17 -2.50 21.86 12.81
C TYR A 17 -3.92 21.94 12.24
N ASN A 18 -4.92 22.05 13.12
CA ASN A 18 -6.33 22.16 12.69
C ASN A 18 -6.58 23.43 11.87
N LYS A 19 -5.96 24.57 12.24
CA LYS A 19 -6.03 25.81 11.44
C LYS A 19 -5.40 25.59 10.05
N GLY A 20 -4.23 24.96 9.99
CA GLY A 20 -3.59 24.62 8.73
C GLY A 20 -4.45 23.71 7.84
N CYS A 21 -5.11 22.71 8.40
CA CYS A 21 -6.03 21.84 7.67
C CYS A 21 -7.27 22.61 7.17
N ALA A 22 -7.86 23.47 8.01
CA ALA A 22 -8.98 24.30 7.61
C ALA A 22 -8.62 25.28 6.46
N SER A 23 -7.42 25.86 6.50
CA SER A 23 -6.90 26.69 5.40
C SER A 23 -6.75 25.90 4.10
N LEU A 24 -6.28 24.64 4.16
CA LEU A 24 -6.21 23.75 2.99
C LEU A 24 -7.58 23.48 2.38
N GLU A 25 -8.59 23.22 3.20
CA GLU A 25 -9.97 23.00 2.74
C GLU A 25 -10.58 24.23 2.04
N GLN A 26 -10.12 25.42 2.43
CA GLN A 26 -10.52 26.70 1.81
C GLN A 26 -9.67 27.07 0.58
N GLY A 27 -8.63 26.29 0.28
CA GLY A 27 -7.69 26.60 -0.80
C GLY A 27 -6.68 27.72 -0.46
N ASP A 28 -6.64 28.16 0.80
CA ASP A 28 -5.67 29.13 1.30
C ASP A 28 -4.36 28.42 1.67
N TYR A 29 -3.55 28.15 0.65
CA TYR A 29 -2.30 27.43 0.81
C TYR A 29 -1.25 28.22 1.59
N GLU A 30 -1.25 29.55 1.51
CA GLU A 30 -0.27 30.40 2.20
C GLU A 30 -0.46 30.28 3.73
N SER A 31 -1.66 30.53 4.22
CA SER A 31 -1.99 30.35 5.64
C SER A 31 -1.85 28.90 6.10
N ALA A 32 -2.14 27.93 5.22
CA ALA A 32 -1.96 26.51 5.52
C ALA A 32 -0.51 26.18 5.79
N VAL A 33 0.41 26.61 4.90
CA VAL A 33 1.85 26.40 5.04
C VAL A 33 2.38 27.06 6.31
N GLU A 34 1.98 28.31 6.62
CA GLU A 34 2.36 29.01 7.84
C GLU A 34 1.99 28.21 9.10
N HIS A 35 0.71 27.85 9.22
CA HIS A 35 0.21 27.13 10.40
C HIS A 35 0.81 25.73 10.53
N LEU A 36 0.93 24.98 9.41
CA LEU A 36 1.50 23.64 9.41
C LEU A 36 3.02 23.68 9.72
N THR A 37 3.74 24.71 9.25
CA THR A 37 5.16 24.89 9.56
C THR A 37 5.33 25.12 11.06
N ALA A 38 4.57 26.04 11.66
CA ALA A 38 4.63 26.31 13.09
C ALA A 38 4.31 25.05 13.95
N ALA A 39 3.34 24.24 13.52
CA ALA A 39 3.02 22.97 14.19
C ALA A 39 4.12 21.92 13.99
N ALA A 40 4.69 21.81 12.79
CA ALA A 40 5.76 20.85 12.48
C ALA A 40 7.07 21.16 13.23
N GLU A 41 7.46 22.43 13.30
CA GLU A 41 8.61 22.91 14.08
C GLU A 41 8.43 22.67 15.58
N ALA A 42 7.20 22.73 16.07
CA ALA A 42 6.86 22.35 17.43
C ALA A 42 6.91 20.83 17.68
N GLY A 43 7.13 20.01 16.63
CA GLY A 43 7.23 18.55 16.70
C GLY A 43 5.92 17.80 16.54
N TYR A 44 4.85 18.45 16.01
CA TYR A 44 3.57 17.77 15.79
C TYR A 44 3.65 16.83 14.59
N VAL A 45 3.52 15.55 14.82
CA VAL A 45 3.80 14.47 13.84
C VAL A 45 2.94 14.58 12.60
N GLU A 46 1.66 14.83 12.77
CA GLU A 46 0.71 14.95 11.66
C GLU A 46 1.01 16.18 10.79
N ALA A 47 1.49 17.28 11.41
CA ALA A 47 1.90 18.48 10.67
C ALA A 47 3.19 18.24 9.87
N GLN A 48 4.17 17.56 10.46
CA GLN A 48 5.39 17.16 9.75
C GLN A 48 5.06 16.28 8.54
N TYR A 49 4.21 15.26 8.74
CA TYR A 49 3.75 14.43 7.63
C TYR A 49 3.01 15.24 6.56
N ARG A 50 2.03 16.06 6.95
CA ARG A 50 1.20 16.82 6.00
C ARG A 50 2.03 17.83 5.21
N LEU A 51 2.85 18.61 5.89
CA LEU A 51 3.75 19.58 5.25
C LEU A 51 4.79 18.89 4.35
N GLY A 52 5.36 17.76 4.80
CA GLY A 52 6.25 16.94 3.99
C GLY A 52 5.58 16.45 2.70
N MET A 53 4.31 16.05 2.75
CA MET A 53 3.53 15.69 1.56
C MET A 53 3.25 16.88 0.64
N MET A 54 3.00 18.07 1.17
CA MET A 54 2.83 19.29 0.38
C MET A 54 4.12 19.64 -0.38
N TYR A 55 5.28 19.61 0.28
CA TYR A 55 6.58 19.82 -0.38
C TYR A 55 6.86 18.75 -1.44
N ARG A 56 6.54 17.48 -1.17
CA ARG A 56 6.77 16.38 -2.10
C ARG A 56 5.96 16.50 -3.39
N LYS A 57 4.72 16.95 -3.28
CA LYS A 57 3.80 17.11 -4.43
C LYS A 57 3.91 18.47 -5.10
N GLY A 58 4.36 19.50 -4.39
CA GLY A 58 4.24 20.90 -4.80
C GLY A 58 2.81 21.42 -4.64
N GLU A 59 2.08 20.96 -3.64
CA GLU A 59 0.69 21.33 -3.39
C GLU A 59 0.64 22.66 -2.63
N GLY A 60 0.32 23.74 -3.34
CA GLY A 60 0.27 25.10 -2.80
C GLY A 60 1.63 25.70 -2.39
N ILE A 61 2.72 24.99 -2.64
CA ILE A 61 4.08 25.38 -2.33
C ILE A 61 5.04 24.85 -3.40
N LYS A 62 6.18 25.51 -3.63
CA LYS A 62 7.19 24.99 -4.56
C LYS A 62 7.65 23.59 -4.12
N LYS A 63 7.59 22.64 -5.06
CA LYS A 63 8.08 21.28 -4.82
C LYS A 63 9.54 21.28 -4.36
N ASP A 64 9.80 20.59 -3.25
CA ASP A 64 11.13 20.44 -2.65
C ASP A 64 11.22 19.05 -1.99
N VAL A 65 11.82 18.11 -2.71
CA VAL A 65 11.88 16.71 -2.27
C VAL A 65 12.82 16.49 -1.08
N ASP A 66 13.84 17.36 -0.93
CA ASP A 66 14.80 17.28 0.16
C ASP A 66 14.14 17.73 1.48
N LYS A 67 13.43 18.87 1.45
CA LYS A 67 12.61 19.30 2.60
C LYS A 67 11.51 18.31 2.94
N ALA A 68 10.87 17.75 1.92
CA ALA A 68 9.87 16.72 2.12
C ALA A 68 10.45 15.51 2.85
N ALA A 69 11.63 15.03 2.41
CA ALA A 69 12.29 13.88 3.04
C ALA A 69 12.64 14.14 4.50
N LEU A 70 13.14 15.33 4.85
CA LEU A 70 13.43 15.70 6.25
C LEU A 70 12.17 15.66 7.13
N LEU A 71 11.10 16.31 6.70
CA LEU A 71 9.83 16.35 7.44
C LEU A 71 9.20 14.98 7.59
N LEU A 72 9.24 14.17 6.52
CA LEU A 72 8.73 12.80 6.54
C LEU A 72 9.58 11.89 7.41
N PHE A 73 10.89 12.09 7.44
CA PHE A 73 11.81 11.40 8.34
C PHE A 73 11.48 11.70 9.81
N ASP A 74 11.29 12.98 10.16
CA ASP A 74 10.93 13.38 11.53
C ASP A 74 9.60 12.76 11.98
N ALA A 75 8.60 12.71 11.10
CA ALA A 75 7.34 12.03 11.38
C ALA A 75 7.52 10.50 11.49
N ALA A 76 8.35 9.90 10.64
CA ALA A 76 8.58 8.46 10.62
C ALA A 76 9.32 7.97 11.87
N VAL A 77 10.32 8.70 12.34
CA VAL A 77 11.05 8.40 13.59
C VAL A 77 10.10 8.44 14.80
N GLN A 78 9.12 9.31 14.78
CA GLN A 78 8.09 9.39 15.82
C GLN A 78 6.98 8.32 15.69
N GLY A 79 7.10 7.39 14.74
CA GLY A 79 6.21 6.25 14.61
C GLY A 79 5.01 6.46 13.67
N HIS A 80 4.97 7.54 12.88
CA HIS A 80 3.89 7.75 11.92
C HIS A 80 3.96 6.71 10.78
N GLY A 81 3.06 5.71 10.80
CA GLY A 81 3.13 4.53 9.93
C GLY A 81 3.12 4.84 8.43
N ILE A 82 2.35 5.85 8.00
CA ILE A 82 2.34 6.28 6.59
C ILE A 82 3.66 6.95 6.22
N ALA A 83 4.23 7.78 7.11
CA ALA A 83 5.53 8.40 6.86
C ALA A 83 6.64 7.35 6.78
N GLN A 84 6.60 6.31 7.64
CA GLN A 84 7.52 5.17 7.56
C GLN A 84 7.43 4.45 6.21
N TYR A 85 6.23 4.21 5.70
CA TYR A 85 6.04 3.65 4.36
C TYR A 85 6.64 4.55 3.26
N ILE A 86 6.42 5.86 3.35
CA ILE A 86 6.94 6.82 2.37
C ILE A 86 8.46 6.89 2.45
N MET A 87 9.06 6.90 3.64
CA MET A 87 10.51 6.85 3.80
C MET A 87 11.10 5.56 3.21
N GLY A 88 10.42 4.42 3.35
CA GLY A 88 10.78 3.20 2.65
C GLY A 88 10.84 3.39 1.13
N LYS A 89 9.84 4.06 0.56
CA LYS A 89 9.84 4.42 -0.88
C LYS A 89 10.96 5.41 -1.23
N CYS A 90 11.18 6.42 -0.41
CA CYS A 90 12.24 7.40 -0.64
C CYS A 90 13.61 6.71 -0.74
N TYR A 91 13.93 5.81 0.19
CA TYR A 91 15.18 5.04 0.16
C TYR A 91 15.25 4.00 -0.95
N LEU A 92 14.11 3.47 -1.42
CA LEU A 92 14.11 2.52 -2.52
C LEU A 92 14.39 3.20 -3.87
N TYR A 93 13.83 4.40 -4.09
CA TYR A 93 13.86 5.10 -5.38
C TYR A 93 14.78 6.34 -5.42
N GLY A 94 15.31 6.78 -4.29
CA GLY A 94 16.16 7.97 -4.22
C GLY A 94 15.39 9.29 -4.23
N ASP A 95 14.18 9.33 -3.68
CA ASP A 95 13.33 10.53 -3.65
C ASP A 95 13.69 11.38 -2.42
N GLY A 96 14.59 12.36 -2.59
CA GLY A 96 15.11 13.24 -1.54
C GLY A 96 16.15 12.59 -0.59
N VAL A 97 16.60 11.38 -0.89
CA VAL A 97 17.63 10.65 -0.14
C VAL A 97 18.48 9.79 -1.08
N ILE A 98 19.68 9.40 -0.65
CA ILE A 98 20.49 8.44 -1.41
C ILE A 98 19.83 7.06 -1.36
N PRO A 99 19.62 6.38 -2.51
CA PRO A 99 19.02 5.05 -2.56
C PRO A 99 19.75 4.06 -1.67
N ASN A 100 19.01 3.35 -0.86
CA ASN A 100 19.53 2.30 0.02
C ASN A 100 18.43 1.24 0.28
N PRO A 101 18.45 0.09 -0.42
CA PRO A 101 17.43 -0.95 -0.25
C PRO A 101 17.33 -1.51 1.17
N ARG A 102 18.44 -1.54 1.92
CA ARG A 102 18.43 -1.99 3.31
C ARG A 102 17.67 -1.02 4.22
N GLU A 103 17.90 0.28 4.06
CA GLU A 103 17.12 1.31 4.76
C GLU A 103 15.65 1.27 4.35
N ALA A 104 15.36 1.10 3.05
CA ALA A 104 14.00 0.94 2.57
C ALA A 104 13.27 -0.20 3.28
N PHE A 105 13.89 -1.39 3.36
CA PHE A 105 13.34 -2.52 4.10
C PHE A 105 13.12 -2.20 5.60
N MET A 106 14.07 -1.53 6.24
CA MET A 106 13.95 -1.18 7.66
C MET A 106 12.76 -0.26 7.93
N TRP A 107 12.53 0.74 7.06
CA TRP A 107 11.40 1.64 7.15
C TRP A 107 10.06 0.95 6.84
N TYR A 108 9.99 0.10 5.82
CA TYR A 108 8.79 -0.70 5.54
C TYR A 108 8.45 -1.59 6.73
N ARG A 109 9.44 -2.27 7.31
CA ARG A 109 9.25 -3.12 8.49
C ARG A 109 8.81 -2.32 9.73
N ALA A 110 9.28 -1.09 9.91
CA ALA A 110 8.80 -0.21 10.97
C ALA A 110 7.31 0.12 10.79
N GLY A 111 6.90 0.54 9.59
CA GLY A 111 5.49 0.79 9.25
C GLY A 111 4.60 -0.46 9.31
N ALA A 112 5.16 -1.64 8.99
CA ALA A 112 4.44 -2.91 9.15
C ALA A 112 4.13 -3.22 10.61
N ARG A 113 5.06 -2.91 11.53
CA ARG A 113 4.87 -3.07 12.98
C ARG A 113 3.81 -2.12 13.55
N SER A 114 3.64 -0.94 12.96
CA SER A 114 2.56 -0.01 13.32
C SER A 114 1.19 -0.42 12.74
N GLY A 115 1.11 -1.56 12.04
CA GLY A 115 -0.14 -2.10 11.49
C GLY A 115 -0.51 -1.56 10.11
N TYR A 116 0.33 -0.72 9.47
CA TYR A 116 -0.02 -0.14 8.16
C TYR A 116 0.05 -1.18 7.04
N ALA A 117 -1.08 -1.52 6.45
CA ALA A 117 -1.21 -2.61 5.47
C ALA A 117 -0.28 -2.46 4.25
N LYS A 118 -0.10 -1.23 3.72
CA LYS A 118 0.83 -0.99 2.61
C LYS A 118 2.29 -1.27 2.99
N SER A 119 2.66 -1.00 4.25
CA SER A 119 4.00 -1.33 4.74
C SER A 119 4.18 -2.83 4.95
N GLN A 120 3.14 -3.52 5.43
CA GLN A 120 3.17 -4.99 5.54
C GLN A 120 3.36 -5.62 4.17
N PHE A 121 2.58 -5.19 3.17
CA PHE A 121 2.75 -5.64 1.78
C PHE A 121 4.16 -5.33 1.25
N ALA A 122 4.65 -4.10 1.41
CA ALA A 122 5.99 -3.73 0.94
C ALA A 122 7.11 -4.52 1.65
N THR A 123 6.93 -4.85 2.94
CA THR A 123 7.85 -5.71 3.69
C THR A 123 7.82 -7.14 3.14
N ALA A 124 6.63 -7.64 2.79
CA ALA A 124 6.47 -8.94 2.15
C ALA A 124 7.20 -8.99 0.80
N GLU A 125 7.02 -7.96 -0.04
CA GLU A 125 7.74 -7.84 -1.31
C GLU A 125 9.27 -7.84 -1.13
N CYS A 126 9.77 -7.14 -0.12
CA CYS A 126 11.20 -7.15 0.17
C CYS A 126 11.70 -8.57 0.51
N TYR A 127 10.97 -9.34 1.31
CA TYR A 127 11.31 -10.73 1.59
C TYR A 127 11.14 -11.64 0.38
N TYR A 128 10.08 -11.43 -0.41
CA TYR A 128 9.80 -12.22 -1.61
C TYR A 128 10.89 -12.07 -2.68
N GLN A 129 11.39 -10.85 -2.87
CA GLN A 129 12.38 -10.52 -3.91
C GLN A 129 13.82 -10.43 -3.39
N GLY A 130 14.05 -10.44 -2.07
CA GLY A 130 15.38 -10.24 -1.49
C GLY A 130 15.85 -8.78 -1.54
N ILE A 131 14.94 -7.79 -1.50
CA ILE A 131 15.28 -6.37 -1.57
C ILE A 131 15.75 -5.87 -0.20
N GLY A 132 17.03 -5.58 -0.06
CA GLY A 132 17.64 -5.07 1.17
C GLY A 132 17.71 -6.07 2.33
N ILE A 133 17.28 -7.29 2.13
CA ILE A 133 17.26 -8.41 3.07
C ILE A 133 17.41 -9.74 2.32
N GLU A 134 17.83 -10.79 2.99
CA GLU A 134 17.84 -12.13 2.42
C GLU A 134 16.41 -12.59 2.08
N GLN A 135 16.27 -13.21 0.89
CA GLN A 135 14.98 -13.71 0.41
C GLN A 135 14.42 -14.78 1.36
N SER A 136 13.13 -14.70 1.64
CA SER A 136 12.40 -15.72 2.40
C SER A 136 10.92 -15.71 2.04
N TYR A 137 10.45 -16.70 1.32
CA TYR A 137 9.05 -16.86 0.98
C TYR A 137 8.16 -17.07 2.22
N GLU A 138 8.67 -17.75 3.26
CA GLU A 138 7.94 -17.98 4.51
C GLU A 138 7.64 -16.64 5.20
N LYS A 139 8.64 -15.75 5.29
CA LYS A 139 8.46 -14.42 5.88
C LYS A 139 7.58 -13.54 5.00
N ALA A 140 7.73 -13.63 3.67
CA ALA A 140 6.86 -12.93 2.74
C ALA A 140 5.39 -13.30 2.95
N ALA A 141 5.07 -14.60 3.00
CA ALA A 141 3.72 -15.10 3.23
C ALA A 141 3.12 -14.63 4.55
N ILE A 142 3.91 -14.54 5.63
CA ILE A 142 3.46 -13.99 6.92
C ILE A 142 3.01 -12.52 6.75
N TYR A 143 3.84 -11.68 6.11
CA TYR A 143 3.53 -10.27 5.95
C TYR A 143 2.40 -10.03 4.92
N TYR A 144 2.33 -10.83 3.85
CA TYR A 144 1.17 -10.81 2.93
C TYR A 144 -0.11 -11.13 3.66
N ARG A 145 -0.12 -12.15 4.54
CA ARG A 145 -1.30 -12.51 5.34
C ARG A 145 -1.74 -11.36 6.24
N MET A 146 -0.81 -10.71 6.95
CA MET A 146 -1.11 -9.55 7.80
C MET A 146 -1.79 -8.42 7.02
N ALA A 147 -1.35 -8.15 5.78
CA ALA A 147 -1.96 -7.14 4.92
C ALA A 147 -3.28 -7.61 4.32
N ALA A 148 -3.40 -8.89 3.94
CA ALA A 148 -4.60 -9.50 3.39
C ALA A 148 -5.76 -9.51 4.38
N GLU A 149 -5.48 -9.73 5.67
CA GLU A 149 -6.45 -9.64 6.79
C GLU A 149 -7.01 -8.23 6.99
N GLN A 150 -6.33 -7.21 6.49
CA GLN A 150 -6.81 -5.82 6.43
C GLN A 150 -7.48 -5.49 5.09
N ASP A 151 -7.91 -6.50 4.34
CA ASP A 151 -8.54 -6.34 3.03
C ASP A 151 -7.67 -5.63 1.99
N PHE A 152 -6.35 -5.71 2.09
CA PHE A 152 -5.44 -5.16 1.09
C PHE A 152 -5.39 -6.09 -0.14
N THR A 153 -6.06 -5.71 -1.21
CA THR A 153 -6.31 -6.53 -2.41
C THR A 153 -5.03 -7.13 -3.01
N ASN A 154 -3.97 -6.32 -3.15
CA ASN A 154 -2.70 -6.81 -3.69
C ASN A 154 -2.06 -7.89 -2.80
N ALA A 155 -2.25 -7.81 -1.48
CA ALA A 155 -1.75 -8.83 -0.57
C ALA A 155 -2.60 -10.11 -0.62
N GLN A 156 -3.91 -10.00 -0.84
CA GLN A 156 -4.79 -11.16 -1.07
C GLN A 156 -4.36 -11.91 -2.32
N LEU A 157 -4.08 -11.19 -3.42
CA LEU A 157 -3.57 -11.78 -4.67
C LEU A 157 -2.20 -12.45 -4.47
N ALA A 158 -1.25 -11.73 -3.86
CA ALA A 158 0.11 -12.25 -3.64
C ALA A 158 0.11 -13.47 -2.72
N LEU A 159 -0.68 -13.46 -1.64
CA LEU A 159 -0.83 -14.61 -0.76
C LEU A 159 -1.51 -15.78 -1.46
N GLY A 160 -2.53 -15.52 -2.30
CA GLY A 160 -3.16 -16.52 -3.15
C GLY A 160 -2.15 -17.19 -4.08
N GLN A 161 -1.28 -16.41 -4.72
CA GLN A 161 -0.18 -16.94 -5.54
C GLN A 161 0.81 -17.77 -4.73
N CYS A 162 1.12 -17.36 -3.50
CA CYS A 162 1.96 -18.16 -2.60
C CYS A 162 1.34 -19.53 -2.32
N TYR A 163 0.03 -19.60 -2.06
CA TYR A 163 -0.67 -20.88 -1.87
C TYR A 163 -0.77 -21.71 -3.15
N ASP A 164 -1.02 -21.08 -4.31
CA ASP A 164 -1.08 -21.76 -5.62
C ASP A 164 0.26 -22.39 -6.02
N GLN A 165 1.38 -21.79 -5.62
CA GLN A 165 2.72 -22.23 -5.98
C GLN A 165 3.46 -22.96 -4.85
N GLY A 166 2.92 -23.00 -3.62
CA GLY A 166 3.60 -23.56 -2.44
C GLY A 166 4.81 -22.74 -2.00
N LEU A 167 4.83 -21.42 -2.22
CA LEU A 167 5.94 -20.52 -1.86
C LEU A 167 5.80 -20.02 -0.43
N GLY A 168 6.62 -20.56 0.47
CA GLY A 168 6.63 -20.19 1.88
C GLY A 168 5.40 -20.62 2.69
N VAL A 169 4.49 -21.33 2.05
CA VAL A 169 3.29 -21.97 2.61
C VAL A 169 3.09 -23.34 1.95
N GLU A 170 2.36 -24.23 2.59
CA GLU A 170 1.93 -25.49 1.95
C GLU A 170 1.00 -25.18 0.76
N HIS A 171 1.23 -25.86 -0.37
CA HIS A 171 0.40 -25.69 -1.57
C HIS A 171 -1.07 -26.00 -1.26
N ASN A 172 -1.96 -25.07 -1.59
CA ASN A 172 -3.39 -25.18 -1.33
C ASN A 172 -4.22 -24.36 -2.32
N GLU A 173 -4.65 -24.99 -3.40
CA GLU A 173 -5.45 -24.34 -4.45
C GLU A 173 -6.79 -23.79 -3.94
N LYS A 174 -7.43 -24.45 -2.95
CA LYS A 174 -8.70 -23.97 -2.38
C LYS A 174 -8.51 -22.66 -1.64
N GLU A 175 -7.44 -22.55 -0.87
CA GLU A 175 -7.12 -21.32 -0.15
C GLU A 175 -6.67 -20.22 -1.13
N ALA A 176 -5.92 -20.56 -2.17
CA ALA A 176 -5.57 -19.64 -3.25
C ALA A 176 -6.82 -19.07 -3.92
N PHE A 177 -7.75 -19.94 -4.35
CA PHE A 177 -9.01 -19.52 -4.96
C PHE A 177 -9.84 -18.62 -4.05
N ARG A 178 -9.95 -18.98 -2.75
CA ARG A 178 -10.67 -18.17 -1.75
C ARG A 178 -10.12 -16.74 -1.68
N LEU A 179 -8.79 -16.58 -1.68
CA LEU A 179 -8.11 -15.29 -1.64
C LEU A 179 -8.29 -14.51 -2.96
N PHE A 180 -8.19 -15.16 -4.11
CA PHE A 180 -8.44 -14.54 -5.41
C PHE A 180 -9.89 -14.04 -5.51
N LEU A 181 -10.85 -14.83 -5.04
CA LEU A 181 -12.26 -14.44 -5.02
C LEU A 181 -12.52 -13.25 -4.09
N GLN A 182 -11.82 -13.17 -2.94
CA GLN A 182 -11.90 -12.00 -2.06
C GLN A 182 -11.36 -10.74 -2.75
N ALA A 183 -10.23 -10.86 -3.43
CA ALA A 183 -9.63 -9.76 -4.19
C ALA A 183 -10.53 -9.27 -5.34
N ALA A 184 -11.18 -10.21 -6.06
CA ALA A 184 -12.05 -9.92 -7.20
C ALA A 184 -13.41 -9.30 -6.83
N LYS A 185 -13.85 -9.40 -5.57
CA LYS A 185 -15.09 -8.77 -5.11
C LYS A 185 -15.00 -7.24 -5.00
N LYS A 186 -13.80 -6.69 -5.06
CA LYS A 186 -13.59 -5.23 -5.14
C LYS A 186 -13.65 -4.83 -6.61
N GLU A 187 -14.60 -3.96 -6.95
CA GLU A 187 -15.05 -3.66 -8.31
C GLU A 187 -13.97 -3.13 -9.29
N ASP A 188 -12.79 -2.73 -8.82
CA ASP A 188 -11.74 -2.10 -9.64
C ASP A 188 -10.49 -3.00 -9.86
N ASN A 189 -10.64 -4.33 -9.83
CA ASN A 189 -9.48 -5.20 -10.04
C ASN A 189 -9.72 -6.26 -11.12
N ASP A 190 -9.58 -5.84 -12.38
CA ASP A 190 -9.75 -6.70 -13.56
C ASP A 190 -8.81 -7.90 -13.56
N TYR A 191 -7.58 -7.73 -13.05
CA TYR A 191 -6.63 -8.82 -12.92
C TYR A 191 -7.13 -9.89 -11.93
N ALA A 192 -7.67 -9.49 -10.78
CA ALA A 192 -8.23 -10.44 -9.82
C ALA A 192 -9.44 -11.19 -10.41
N MET A 193 -10.32 -10.48 -11.14
CA MET A 193 -11.45 -11.08 -11.84
C MET A 193 -11.00 -12.07 -12.90
N PHE A 194 -9.98 -11.72 -13.69
CA PHE A 194 -9.37 -12.62 -14.66
C PHE A 194 -8.81 -13.89 -14.02
N VAL A 195 -8.07 -13.76 -12.90
CA VAL A 195 -7.52 -14.90 -12.16
C VAL A 195 -8.63 -15.84 -11.66
N VAL A 196 -9.74 -15.29 -11.15
CA VAL A 196 -10.90 -16.10 -10.73
C VAL A 196 -11.52 -16.84 -11.93
N GLY A 197 -11.67 -16.17 -13.06
CA GLY A 197 -12.12 -16.80 -14.30
C GLY A 197 -11.23 -17.97 -14.72
N SER A 198 -9.92 -17.78 -14.67
CA SER A 198 -8.93 -18.82 -14.95
C SER A 198 -9.02 -20.01 -13.99
N CYS A 199 -9.30 -19.76 -12.71
CA CYS A 199 -9.51 -20.83 -11.72
C CYS A 199 -10.74 -21.68 -12.08
N TYR A 200 -11.84 -21.07 -12.46
CA TYR A 200 -13.05 -21.80 -12.90
C TYR A 200 -12.81 -22.56 -14.20
N GLU A 201 -12.13 -21.98 -15.18
CA GLU A 201 -11.82 -22.63 -16.45
C GLU A 201 -10.96 -23.90 -16.25
N GLN A 202 -9.96 -23.83 -15.34
CA GLN A 202 -9.00 -24.90 -15.10
C GLN A 202 -9.46 -25.89 -14.02
N GLY A 203 -10.44 -25.52 -13.20
CA GLY A 203 -10.85 -26.30 -12.01
C GLY A 203 -9.85 -26.18 -10.85
N LYS A 204 -9.10 -25.06 -10.76
CA LYS A 204 -8.10 -24.83 -9.72
C LYS A 204 -8.75 -24.33 -8.41
N GLY A 205 -8.73 -25.17 -7.38
CA GLY A 205 -9.29 -24.83 -6.06
C GLY A 205 -10.82 -24.73 -6.01
N VAL A 206 -11.48 -24.92 -7.15
CA VAL A 206 -12.94 -24.89 -7.36
C VAL A 206 -13.31 -25.94 -8.41
N GLU A 207 -14.56 -26.39 -8.44
CA GLU A 207 -15.06 -27.24 -9.52
C GLU A 207 -14.98 -26.49 -10.87
N ARG A 208 -14.53 -27.19 -11.92
CA ARG A 208 -14.42 -26.59 -13.25
C ARG A 208 -15.78 -26.17 -13.75
N ASP A 209 -15.92 -24.89 -14.11
CA ASP A 209 -17.15 -24.31 -14.66
C ASP A 209 -16.80 -23.24 -15.73
N VAL A 210 -16.97 -23.61 -17.00
CA VAL A 210 -16.65 -22.73 -18.14
C VAL A 210 -17.61 -21.55 -18.23
N GLU A 211 -18.86 -21.72 -17.82
CA GLU A 211 -19.85 -20.64 -17.85
C GLU A 211 -19.54 -19.59 -16.75
N GLU A 212 -19.18 -20.03 -15.56
CA GLU A 212 -18.71 -19.11 -14.52
C GLU A 212 -17.39 -18.43 -14.94
N ALA A 213 -16.45 -19.15 -15.59
CA ALA A 213 -15.24 -18.55 -16.13
C ALA A 213 -15.59 -17.41 -17.11
N ARG A 214 -16.53 -17.63 -18.03
CA ARG A 214 -17.04 -16.64 -19.00
C ARG A 214 -17.61 -15.40 -18.29
N VAL A 215 -18.38 -15.60 -17.23
CA VAL A 215 -18.94 -14.49 -16.44
C VAL A 215 -17.83 -13.63 -15.84
N TRP A 216 -16.79 -14.27 -15.25
CA TRP A 216 -15.68 -13.53 -14.64
C TRP A 216 -14.79 -12.83 -15.68
N TYR A 217 -14.48 -13.48 -16.79
CA TYR A 217 -13.74 -12.86 -17.90
C TYR A 217 -14.53 -11.68 -18.51
N SER A 218 -15.86 -11.80 -18.63
CA SER A 218 -16.70 -10.70 -19.11
C SER A 218 -16.67 -9.49 -18.16
N LYS A 219 -16.60 -9.73 -16.85
CA LYS A 219 -16.43 -8.62 -15.87
C LYS A 219 -15.07 -7.95 -16.03
N ALA A 220 -13.99 -8.74 -16.12
CA ALA A 220 -12.63 -8.25 -16.27
C ALA A 220 -12.39 -7.50 -17.61
N SER A 221 -13.14 -7.85 -18.66
CA SER A 221 -12.96 -7.24 -19.99
C SER A 221 -13.66 -5.88 -20.18
N LYS A 222 -14.52 -5.46 -19.23
CA LYS A 222 -15.33 -4.22 -19.37
C LYS A 222 -14.49 -2.98 -19.62
N ASP A 223 -13.36 -2.86 -18.90
CA ASP A 223 -12.47 -1.71 -19.02
C ASP A 223 -11.27 -1.98 -19.95
N GLY A 224 -11.38 -3.04 -20.77
CA GLY A 224 -10.40 -3.34 -21.81
C GLY A 224 -9.23 -4.22 -21.37
N TYR A 225 -9.37 -5.02 -20.29
CA TYR A 225 -8.31 -5.93 -19.86
C TYR A 225 -8.05 -7.01 -20.94
N ALA A 226 -6.90 -6.91 -21.62
CA ALA A 226 -6.59 -7.66 -22.83
C ALA A 226 -6.62 -9.19 -22.65
N ASP A 227 -6.07 -9.69 -21.51
CA ASP A 227 -6.02 -11.13 -21.26
C ASP A 227 -7.43 -11.74 -21.09
N ALA A 228 -8.35 -10.99 -20.46
CA ALA A 228 -9.73 -11.43 -20.32
C ALA A 228 -10.47 -11.43 -21.67
N ILE A 229 -10.21 -10.44 -22.53
CA ILE A 229 -10.77 -10.40 -23.90
C ILE A 229 -10.29 -11.61 -24.71
N ASN A 230 -9.00 -11.92 -24.66
CA ASN A 230 -8.42 -13.07 -25.34
C ASN A 230 -9.01 -14.40 -24.81
N ALA A 231 -9.10 -14.55 -23.49
CA ALA A 231 -9.69 -15.74 -22.88
C ALA A 231 -11.16 -15.95 -23.30
N LEU A 232 -11.95 -14.88 -23.44
CA LEU A 232 -13.33 -14.97 -23.97
C LEU A 232 -13.35 -15.44 -25.41
N HIS A 233 -12.49 -14.91 -26.28
CA HIS A 233 -12.38 -15.35 -27.67
C HIS A 233 -11.98 -16.82 -27.79
N ASP A 234 -11.05 -17.28 -26.92
CA ASP A 234 -10.64 -18.68 -26.90
C ASP A 234 -11.78 -19.61 -26.47
N LEU A 235 -12.57 -19.22 -25.47
CA LEU A 235 -13.76 -19.96 -25.05
C LEU A 235 -14.83 -20.00 -26.13
N ASP A 236 -15.00 -18.95 -26.93
CA ASP A 236 -15.97 -18.90 -28.05
C ASP A 236 -15.49 -19.76 -29.21
N GLY A 237 -14.18 -19.80 -29.50
CA GLY A 237 -13.58 -20.64 -30.54
C GLY A 237 -13.61 -22.15 -30.22
N LEU A 238 -13.73 -22.53 -28.97
CA LEU A 238 -13.88 -23.93 -28.55
C LEU A 238 -15.31 -24.47 -28.67
N MET A 239 -16.31 -23.60 -28.99
CA MET A 239 -17.72 -23.97 -29.16
C MET A 239 -18.11 -24.20 -30.61
N VAL A 240 -17.16 -24.17 -31.55
CA VAL A 240 -17.31 -24.48 -32.98
C VAL A 240 -16.67 -25.83 -33.29
#